data_bfa81fccfb8f450f6be1774392943041
#
_entry.id   bfa81fccfb8f450f6be1774392943041
#
_cell.length_a   1.000
_cell.length_b   1.000
_cell.length_c   1.000
_cell.angle_alpha   90.00
_cell.angle_beta   90.00
_cell.angle_gamma   90.00
#
_symmetry.space_group_name_H-M   'P 1'
#
loop_
_entity.id
_entity.type
_entity.pdbx_description
1 polymer ?
#
loop_
_entity_poly.entity_id
_entity_poly.type
_entity_poly.pdbx_seq_one_letter_code
_entity_poly.pdbx_strand_id
1 'polypeptide(L)'
;MDALRCPSGEADVTKLSGGERLRVALCRLLLQKPDMLLLDEPTNHLDAESVAWLERFLHDYTGTVVAVTHDRYFLDNVAGWILELDRGRGIPWEGNYSSWLDQKQKRMEQEEKSESARQRTLQRELEWIQQSPRARQAKSKARITAYENLVAEEKSRNTDEISIHIAPGPRLGDTVITAEHLRKGYGNNLLIDDLSFRLPPGGIVGVIGPNGA
;
A
#
# COMPACT_ATOMS: atom_id res chain seq x y z
N MET A 1 19.54 -17.02 -12.90
CA MET A 1 20.07 -15.65 -12.94
C MET A 1 19.37 -14.80 -14.01
N ASP A 2 19.03 -15.37 -15.15
CA ASP A 2 18.38 -14.62 -16.26
C ASP A 2 17.01 -14.07 -15.90
N ALA A 3 16.22 -14.82 -15.14
CA ALA A 3 14.85 -14.43 -14.74
C ALA A 3 14.77 -13.14 -13.88
N LEU A 4 15.81 -12.86 -13.09
CA LEU A 4 15.92 -11.61 -12.31
C LEU A 4 16.85 -10.60 -12.99
N ARG A 5 17.30 -10.88 -14.21
CA ARG A 5 18.22 -10.04 -14.98
C ARG A 5 19.41 -9.59 -14.13
N CYS A 6 20.02 -10.55 -13.44
CA CYS A 6 21.23 -10.30 -12.68
C CYS A 6 22.39 -9.97 -13.64
N PRO A 7 23.33 -9.12 -13.22
CA PRO A 7 24.55 -8.87 -13.98
C PRO A 7 25.36 -10.14 -14.19
N SER A 8 26.31 -10.11 -15.12
CA SER A 8 27.22 -11.23 -15.38
C SER A 8 27.89 -11.74 -14.10
N GLY A 9 28.06 -13.06 -13.96
CA GLY A 9 28.68 -13.67 -12.79
C GLY A 9 30.14 -13.24 -12.54
N GLU A 10 30.78 -12.62 -13.53
CA GLU A 10 32.12 -12.04 -13.42
C GLU A 10 32.12 -10.56 -13.08
N ALA A 11 30.92 -9.93 -12.95
CA ALA A 11 30.83 -8.53 -12.63
C ALA A 11 31.33 -8.22 -11.21
N ASP A 12 32.11 -7.16 -11.07
CA ASP A 12 32.59 -6.69 -9.78
C ASP A 12 31.42 -6.09 -8.96
N VAL A 13 31.11 -6.72 -7.83
CA VAL A 13 30.00 -6.33 -6.94
C VAL A 13 30.13 -4.87 -6.47
N THR A 14 31.34 -4.34 -6.37
CA THR A 14 31.58 -2.95 -5.94
C THR A 14 31.13 -1.92 -6.96
N LYS A 15 31.03 -2.32 -8.23
CA LYS A 15 30.63 -1.47 -9.36
C LYS A 15 29.15 -1.57 -9.70
N LEU A 16 28.43 -2.49 -9.07
CA LEU A 16 27.02 -2.69 -9.31
C LEU A 16 26.18 -1.52 -8.74
N SER A 17 25.14 -1.15 -9.47
CA SER A 17 24.11 -0.22 -8.98
C SER A 17 23.38 -0.81 -7.77
N GLY A 18 22.66 0.04 -7.01
CA GLY A 18 21.87 -0.43 -5.86
C GLY A 18 20.83 -1.49 -6.25
N GLY A 19 20.14 -1.30 -7.36
CA GLY A 19 19.15 -2.26 -7.86
C GLY A 19 19.79 -3.59 -8.31
N GLU A 20 20.94 -3.57 -8.96
CA GLU A 20 21.65 -4.80 -9.34
C GLU A 20 22.11 -5.58 -8.11
N ARG A 21 22.64 -4.89 -7.10
CA ARG A 21 23.05 -5.53 -5.84
C ARG A 21 21.86 -6.19 -5.14
N LEU A 22 20.71 -5.53 -5.14
CA LEU A 22 19.47 -6.08 -4.55
C LEU A 22 19.03 -7.34 -5.30
N ARG A 23 19.00 -7.32 -6.64
CA ARG A 23 18.65 -8.50 -7.45
C ARG A 23 19.60 -9.67 -7.24
N VAL A 24 20.90 -9.42 -7.15
CA VAL A 24 21.89 -10.46 -6.86
C VAL A 24 21.69 -11.02 -5.46
N ALA A 25 21.45 -10.17 -4.45
CA ALA A 25 21.17 -10.62 -3.09
C ALA A 25 19.90 -11.46 -3.01
N LEU A 26 18.83 -11.04 -3.66
CA LEU A 26 17.57 -11.77 -3.75
C LEU A 26 17.78 -13.13 -4.45
N CYS A 27 18.47 -13.16 -5.59
CA CYS A 27 18.78 -14.39 -6.31
C CYS A 27 19.56 -15.38 -5.42
N ARG A 28 20.58 -14.90 -4.71
CA ARG A 28 21.35 -15.71 -3.76
C ARG A 28 20.49 -16.29 -2.66
N LEU A 29 19.59 -15.47 -2.08
CA LEU A 29 18.69 -15.90 -1.02
C LEU A 29 17.73 -16.99 -1.50
N LEU A 30 17.12 -16.80 -2.67
CA LEU A 30 16.18 -17.76 -3.25
C LEU A 30 16.84 -19.10 -3.61
N LEU A 31 18.10 -19.07 -4.07
CA LEU A 31 18.87 -20.28 -4.35
C LEU A 31 19.24 -21.10 -3.11
N GLN A 32 19.34 -20.46 -1.94
CA GLN A 32 19.61 -21.14 -0.68
C GLN A 32 18.41 -21.95 -0.17
N LYS A 33 17.19 -21.65 -0.63
CA LYS A 33 15.94 -22.31 -0.24
C LYS A 33 15.80 -22.50 1.28
N PRO A 34 15.89 -21.43 2.09
CA PRO A 34 15.74 -21.54 3.55
C PRO A 34 14.30 -21.90 3.91
N ASP A 35 14.07 -22.45 5.10
CA ASP A 35 12.73 -22.81 5.59
C ASP A 35 11.81 -21.58 5.73
N MET A 36 12.39 -20.39 5.92
CA MET A 36 11.66 -19.12 6.04
C MET A 36 12.36 -18.01 5.24
N LEU A 37 11.57 -17.29 4.45
CA LEU A 37 11.96 -16.08 3.75
C LEU A 37 11.34 -14.85 4.41
N LEU A 38 12.17 -13.85 4.72
CA LEU A 38 11.74 -12.53 5.15
C LEU A 38 12.13 -11.53 4.06
N LEU A 39 11.13 -10.95 3.41
CA LEU A 39 11.32 -10.08 2.25
C LEU A 39 10.77 -8.68 2.58
N ASP A 40 11.58 -7.66 2.37
CA ASP A 40 11.20 -6.27 2.52
C ASP A 40 11.21 -5.60 1.14
N GLU A 41 10.03 -5.15 0.67
CA GLU A 41 9.80 -4.56 -0.64
C GLU A 41 10.46 -5.33 -1.80
N PRO A 42 10.16 -6.64 -1.96
CA PRO A 42 10.90 -7.50 -2.90
C PRO A 42 10.67 -7.15 -4.37
N THR A 43 9.60 -6.43 -4.69
CA THR A 43 9.27 -5.99 -6.07
C THR A 43 9.99 -4.71 -6.47
N ASN A 44 10.58 -3.97 -5.52
CA ASN A 44 11.31 -2.75 -5.81
C ASN A 44 12.52 -3.02 -6.71
N HIS A 45 12.70 -2.19 -7.71
CA HIS A 45 13.77 -2.29 -8.71
C HIS A 45 13.71 -3.54 -9.62
N LEU A 46 12.60 -4.26 -9.62
CA LEU A 46 12.31 -5.32 -10.60
C LEU A 46 11.46 -4.76 -11.75
N ASP A 47 11.69 -5.31 -12.95
CA ASP A 47 10.78 -5.08 -14.06
C ASP A 47 9.59 -6.05 -14.00
N ALA A 48 8.57 -5.82 -14.81
CA ALA A 48 7.32 -6.59 -14.79
C ALA A 48 7.54 -8.10 -15.02
N GLU A 49 8.51 -8.48 -15.87
CA GLU A 49 8.82 -9.88 -16.12
C GLU A 49 9.47 -10.55 -14.91
N SER A 50 10.40 -9.85 -14.25
CA SER A 50 11.05 -10.32 -13.02
C SER A 50 10.07 -10.43 -11.86
N VAL A 51 9.12 -9.49 -11.72
CA VAL A 51 8.05 -9.56 -10.72
C VAL A 51 7.17 -10.78 -10.99
N ALA A 52 6.68 -10.97 -12.21
CA ALA A 52 5.86 -12.12 -12.57
C ALA A 52 6.58 -13.48 -12.37
N TRP A 53 7.90 -13.50 -12.55
CA TRP A 53 8.69 -14.68 -12.25
C TRP A 53 8.79 -14.90 -10.73
N LEU A 54 9.03 -13.84 -9.94
CA LEU A 54 9.13 -13.91 -8.49
C LEU A 54 7.82 -14.39 -7.87
N GLU A 55 6.68 -13.87 -8.33
CA GLU A 55 5.35 -14.31 -7.90
C GLU A 55 5.16 -15.82 -8.08
N ARG A 56 5.48 -16.34 -9.26
CA ARG A 56 5.40 -17.78 -9.54
C ARG A 56 6.34 -18.59 -8.65
N PHE A 57 7.57 -18.12 -8.47
CA PHE A 57 8.55 -18.79 -7.62
C PHE A 57 8.08 -18.86 -6.16
N LEU A 58 7.52 -17.76 -5.62
CA LEU A 58 7.03 -17.71 -4.24
C LEU A 58 5.73 -18.50 -4.05
N HIS A 59 4.87 -18.56 -5.07
CA HIS A 59 3.66 -19.39 -5.05
C HIS A 59 4.01 -20.87 -4.89
N ASP A 60 5.07 -21.33 -5.56
CA ASP A 60 5.52 -22.74 -5.51
C ASP A 60 6.52 -23.00 -4.38
N TYR A 61 6.81 -21.99 -3.56
CA TYR A 61 7.79 -22.11 -2.48
C TYR A 61 7.26 -22.97 -1.34
N THR A 62 8.03 -23.97 -0.93
CA THR A 62 7.61 -24.93 0.11
C THR A 62 7.81 -24.44 1.54
N GLY A 63 8.64 -23.41 1.74
CA GLY A 63 8.88 -22.78 3.04
C GLY A 63 7.89 -21.66 3.37
N THR A 64 8.06 -21.07 4.53
CA THR A 64 7.25 -19.91 4.94
C THR A 64 7.79 -18.62 4.33
N VAL A 65 6.92 -17.81 3.76
CA VAL A 65 7.27 -16.48 3.22
C VAL A 65 6.56 -15.41 4.01
N VAL A 66 7.31 -14.43 4.51
CA VAL A 66 6.78 -13.20 5.10
C VAL A 66 7.30 -12.04 4.27
N ALA A 67 6.41 -11.31 3.62
CA ALA A 67 6.76 -10.17 2.79
C ALA A 67 6.12 -8.89 3.32
N VAL A 68 6.90 -7.82 3.39
CA VAL A 68 6.41 -6.46 3.60
C VAL A 68 6.46 -5.75 2.26
N THR A 69 5.32 -5.28 1.76
CA THR A 69 5.27 -4.60 0.46
C THR A 69 4.03 -3.71 0.34
N HIS A 70 4.13 -2.71 -0.53
CA HIS A 70 3.02 -1.85 -0.95
C HIS A 70 2.43 -2.26 -2.31
N ASP A 71 2.98 -3.29 -2.94
CA ASP A 71 2.52 -3.81 -4.23
C ASP A 71 1.28 -4.69 -4.06
N ARG A 72 0.13 -4.13 -4.41
CA ARG A 72 -1.18 -4.77 -4.26
C ARG A 72 -1.33 -5.99 -5.16
N TYR A 73 -0.78 -5.93 -6.38
CA TYR A 73 -0.85 -7.03 -7.33
C TYR A 73 -0.01 -8.21 -6.86
N PHE A 74 1.19 -7.92 -6.36
CA PHE A 74 2.04 -8.94 -5.75
C PHE A 74 1.35 -9.62 -4.57
N LEU A 75 0.74 -8.83 -3.65
CA LEU A 75 -0.01 -9.38 -2.51
C LEU A 75 -1.22 -10.20 -2.95
N ASP A 76 -1.88 -9.80 -4.02
CA ASP A 76 -3.06 -10.51 -4.53
C ASP A 76 -2.68 -11.89 -5.13
N ASN A 77 -1.51 -11.97 -5.76
CA ASN A 77 -1.03 -13.17 -6.44
C ASN A 77 -0.30 -14.16 -5.50
N VAL A 78 0.34 -13.68 -4.44
CA VAL A 78 1.25 -14.49 -3.61
C VAL A 78 0.71 -14.73 -2.20
N ALA A 79 -0.01 -13.78 -1.61
CA ALA A 79 -0.40 -13.85 -0.21
C ALA A 79 -1.61 -14.77 0.01
N GLY A 80 -1.48 -15.73 0.92
CA GLY A 80 -2.60 -16.50 1.48
C GLY A 80 -3.12 -15.94 2.80
N TRP A 81 -2.32 -15.06 3.44
CA TRP A 81 -2.63 -14.35 4.68
C TRP A 81 -2.10 -12.93 4.62
N ILE A 82 -2.84 -11.98 5.18
CA ILE A 82 -2.40 -10.59 5.34
C ILE A 82 -2.41 -10.25 6.83
N LEU A 83 -1.30 -9.70 7.32
CA LEU A 83 -1.20 -9.11 8.65
C LEU A 83 -1.30 -7.58 8.53
N GLU A 84 -2.44 -7.04 8.88
CA GLU A 84 -2.64 -5.60 8.93
C GLU A 84 -2.10 -5.05 10.26
N LEU A 85 -1.25 -4.05 10.19
CA LEU A 85 -0.77 -3.30 11.36
C LEU A 85 -1.57 -2.01 11.47
N ASP A 86 -2.47 -1.93 12.44
CA ASP A 86 -3.30 -0.76 12.69
C ASP A 86 -3.25 -0.34 14.15
N ARG A 87 -2.91 0.91 14.42
CA ARG A 87 -2.88 1.52 15.76
C ARG A 87 -2.17 0.66 16.81
N GLY A 88 -1.01 0.10 16.45
CA GLY A 88 -0.20 -0.74 17.32
C GLY A 88 -0.74 -2.16 17.54
N ARG A 89 -1.73 -2.58 16.77
CA ARG A 89 -2.28 -3.93 16.79
C ARG A 89 -2.00 -4.65 15.47
N GLY A 90 -1.70 -5.94 15.54
CA GLY A 90 -1.64 -6.82 14.39
C GLY A 90 -2.95 -7.56 14.21
N ILE A 91 -3.59 -7.41 13.05
CA ILE A 91 -4.86 -8.05 12.73
C ILE A 91 -4.62 -9.02 11.58
N PRO A 92 -4.67 -10.35 11.83
CA PRO A 92 -4.50 -11.33 10.77
C PRO A 92 -5.79 -11.48 9.97
N TRP A 93 -5.64 -11.57 8.65
CA TRP A 93 -6.72 -11.79 7.70
C TRP A 93 -6.38 -12.98 6.81
N GLU A 94 -7.30 -13.91 6.65
CA GLU A 94 -7.16 -15.01 5.72
C GLU A 94 -7.55 -14.58 4.30
N GLY A 95 -6.72 -14.91 3.34
CA GLY A 95 -6.91 -14.60 1.92
C GLY A 95 -5.86 -13.63 1.36
N ASN A 96 -6.06 -13.27 0.10
CA ASN A 96 -5.23 -12.32 -0.65
C ASN A 96 -5.66 -10.86 -0.40
N TYR A 97 -5.01 -9.92 -1.10
CA TYR A 97 -5.27 -8.49 -0.94
C TYR A 97 -6.71 -8.08 -1.27
N SER A 98 -7.29 -8.61 -2.34
CA SER A 98 -8.69 -8.35 -2.72
C SER A 98 -9.66 -8.82 -1.65
N SER A 99 -9.45 -10.03 -1.11
CA SER A 99 -10.24 -10.58 -0.01
C SER A 99 -10.12 -9.75 1.28
N TRP A 100 -8.90 -9.30 1.60
CA TRP A 100 -8.66 -8.40 2.73
C TRP A 100 -9.42 -7.08 2.57
N LEU A 101 -9.40 -6.49 1.38
CA LEU A 101 -10.06 -5.22 1.10
C LEU A 101 -11.58 -5.32 1.32
N ASP A 102 -12.21 -6.39 0.83
CA ASP A 102 -13.63 -6.67 1.02
C ASP A 102 -13.99 -6.86 2.51
N GLN A 103 -13.16 -7.62 3.23
CA GLN A 103 -13.37 -7.86 4.66
C GLN A 103 -13.19 -6.56 5.47
N LYS A 104 -12.18 -5.76 5.13
CA LYS A 104 -11.94 -4.46 5.75
C LYS A 104 -13.10 -3.49 5.51
N GLN A 105 -13.61 -3.42 4.29
CA GLN A 105 -14.76 -2.57 3.98
C GLN A 105 -15.99 -2.96 4.80
N LYS A 106 -16.32 -4.25 4.88
CA LYS A 106 -17.44 -4.74 5.69
C LYS A 106 -17.26 -4.42 7.17
N ARG A 107 -16.04 -4.54 7.69
CA ARG A 107 -15.73 -4.16 9.06
C ARG A 107 -15.92 -2.66 9.29
N MET A 108 -15.42 -1.81 8.40
CA MET A 108 -15.59 -0.35 8.49
C MET A 108 -17.07 0.03 8.48
N GLU A 109 -17.88 -0.56 7.61
CA GLU A 109 -19.34 -0.32 7.58
C GLU A 109 -20.04 -0.74 8.91
N GLN A 110 -19.60 -1.82 9.52
CA GLN A 110 -20.10 -2.26 10.83
C GLN A 110 -19.66 -1.31 11.95
N GLU A 111 -18.39 -0.87 11.92
CA GLU A 111 -17.87 0.09 12.89
C GLU A 111 -18.59 1.44 12.77
N GLU A 112 -18.86 1.93 11.55
CA GLU A 112 -19.62 3.17 11.30
C GLU A 112 -21.08 3.07 11.80
N LYS A 113 -21.75 1.96 11.53
CA LYS A 113 -23.11 1.71 12.07
C LYS A 113 -23.13 1.70 13.60
N SER A 114 -22.14 1.03 14.20
CA SER A 114 -21.99 0.98 15.65
C SER A 114 -21.70 2.36 16.24
N GLU A 115 -20.83 3.14 15.57
CA GLU A 115 -20.49 4.50 15.99
C GLU A 115 -21.70 5.45 15.88
N SER A 116 -22.46 5.38 14.80
CA SER A 116 -23.71 6.16 14.63
C SER A 116 -24.74 5.82 15.72
N ALA A 117 -24.88 4.55 16.08
CA ALA A 117 -25.77 4.13 17.15
C ALA A 117 -25.28 4.66 18.52
N ARG A 118 -23.96 4.63 18.73
CA ARG A 118 -23.32 5.15 19.95
C ARG A 118 -23.48 6.66 20.08
N GLN A 119 -23.26 7.43 19.02
CA GLN A 119 -23.45 8.89 19.00
C GLN A 119 -24.89 9.26 19.31
N ARG A 120 -25.89 8.55 18.75
CA ARG A 120 -27.30 8.75 19.10
C ARG A 120 -27.57 8.48 20.58
N THR A 121 -26.91 7.49 21.16
CA THR A 121 -27.02 7.18 22.59
C THR A 121 -26.40 8.29 23.44
N LEU A 122 -25.19 8.75 23.09
CA LEU A 122 -24.52 9.87 23.74
C LEU A 122 -25.36 11.14 23.70
N GLN A 123 -25.95 11.45 22.56
CA GLN A 123 -26.83 12.62 22.40
C GLN A 123 -28.07 12.53 23.29
N ARG A 124 -28.74 11.37 23.34
CA ARG A 124 -29.89 11.14 24.25
C ARG A 124 -29.49 11.28 25.73
N GLU A 125 -28.34 10.73 26.11
CA GLU A 125 -27.83 10.86 27.48
C GLU A 125 -27.48 12.30 27.83
N LEU A 126 -26.89 13.05 26.87
CA LEU A 126 -26.61 14.47 27.04
C LEU A 126 -27.90 15.29 27.22
N GLU A 127 -28.90 15.08 26.39
CA GLU A 127 -30.21 15.71 26.48
C GLU A 127 -30.88 15.40 27.84
N TRP A 128 -30.77 14.14 28.30
CA TRP A 128 -31.30 13.76 29.61
C TRP A 128 -30.56 14.44 30.78
N ILE A 129 -29.23 14.56 30.70
CA ILE A 129 -28.40 15.26 31.68
C ILE A 129 -28.78 16.76 31.73
N GLN A 130 -29.14 17.35 30.61
CA GLN A 130 -29.53 18.77 30.50
C GLN A 130 -30.97 19.04 31.00
N GLN A 131 -31.84 18.02 30.97
CA GLN A 131 -33.24 18.14 31.44
C GLN A 131 -33.34 18.00 32.94
N SER A 132 -33.50 19.12 33.63
CA SER A 132 -34.02 19.30 35.02
C SER A 132 -33.18 18.81 36.21
N PRO A 133 -32.96 19.71 37.21
CA PRO A 133 -32.18 19.40 38.44
C PRO A 133 -32.86 18.40 39.38
N ARG A 134 -34.17 18.27 39.36
CA ARG A 134 -34.93 17.43 40.31
C ARG A 134 -34.87 15.93 40.05
N ALA A 135 -34.54 15.50 38.80
CA ALA A 135 -34.36 14.08 38.45
C ALA A 135 -32.94 13.54 38.79
N ARG A 136 -32.01 14.44 39.19
CA ARG A 136 -30.60 14.12 39.39
C ARG A 136 -30.27 13.40 40.69
N GLN A 137 -31.13 13.42 41.72
CA GLN A 137 -30.68 13.21 43.09
C GLN A 137 -30.40 11.79 43.57
N ALA A 138 -30.82 10.73 42.90
CA ALA A 138 -30.63 9.36 43.42
C ALA A 138 -30.07 8.31 42.45
N LYS A 139 -30.16 8.53 41.11
CA LYS A 139 -29.71 7.52 40.12
C LYS A 139 -28.62 8.02 39.15
N SER A 140 -28.13 9.24 39.34
CA SER A 140 -27.40 9.98 38.31
C SER A 140 -25.88 9.71 38.27
N LYS A 141 -25.26 9.28 39.36
CA LYS A 141 -23.78 9.19 39.43
C LYS A 141 -23.24 8.08 38.50
N ALA A 142 -23.83 6.89 38.52
CA ALA A 142 -23.43 5.78 37.66
C ALA A 142 -23.65 6.09 36.16
N ARG A 143 -24.74 6.84 35.84
CA ARG A 143 -25.08 7.22 34.48
C ARG A 143 -24.17 8.33 33.96
N ILE A 144 -23.78 9.29 34.81
CA ILE A 144 -22.79 10.32 34.46
C ILE A 144 -21.42 9.70 34.24
N THR A 145 -21.00 8.78 35.11
CA THR A 145 -19.72 8.04 34.91
C THR A 145 -19.73 7.21 33.66
N ALA A 146 -20.85 6.57 33.30
CA ALA A 146 -20.98 5.84 32.05
C ALA A 146 -20.86 6.78 30.83
N TYR A 147 -21.49 7.97 30.88
CA TYR A 147 -21.33 8.98 29.83
C TYR A 147 -19.89 9.50 29.70
N GLU A 148 -19.23 9.83 30.83
CA GLU A 148 -17.82 10.26 30.84
C GLU A 148 -16.88 9.21 30.25
N ASN A 149 -17.11 7.93 30.55
CA ASN A 149 -16.35 6.82 29.97
C ASN A 149 -16.57 6.72 28.45
N LEU A 150 -17.80 6.86 28.00
CA LEU A 150 -18.13 6.86 26.57
C LEU A 150 -17.47 8.01 25.81
N VAL A 151 -17.44 9.22 26.39
CA VAL A 151 -16.77 10.40 25.81
C VAL A 151 -15.25 10.22 25.80
N ALA A 152 -14.67 9.65 26.87
CA ALA A 152 -13.23 9.38 26.94
C ALA A 152 -12.76 8.37 25.88
N GLU A 153 -13.57 7.34 25.61
CA GLU A 153 -13.29 6.38 24.54
C GLU A 153 -13.40 7.00 23.14
N GLU A 154 -14.33 7.94 22.92
CA GLU A 154 -14.52 8.62 21.63
C GLU A 154 -13.29 9.48 21.26
N LYS A 155 -12.72 10.21 22.23
CA LYS A 155 -11.51 11.01 22.04
C LYS A 155 -10.29 10.21 21.63
N SER A 156 -10.22 8.93 22.00
CA SER A 156 -9.09 8.06 21.64
C SER A 156 -9.16 7.48 20.22
N ARG A 157 -10.31 7.62 19.54
CA ARG A 157 -10.58 7.00 18.23
C ARG A 157 -10.53 7.96 17.05
N ASN A 158 -10.67 9.26 17.29
CA ASN A 158 -10.64 10.24 16.20
C ASN A 158 -9.27 10.25 15.52
N THR A 159 -9.24 9.69 14.32
CA THR A 159 -8.14 9.82 13.39
C THR A 159 -8.48 10.96 12.46
N ASP A 160 -7.71 12.03 12.50
CA ASP A 160 -7.84 13.15 11.58
C ASP A 160 -7.64 12.63 10.14
N GLU A 161 -8.67 12.72 9.32
CA GLU A 161 -8.54 12.52 7.87
C GLU A 161 -7.73 13.68 7.31
N ILE A 162 -6.52 13.39 6.88
CA ILE A 162 -5.67 14.37 6.19
C ILE A 162 -6.20 14.53 4.77
N SER A 163 -6.94 15.60 4.49
CA SER A 163 -7.29 15.97 3.12
C SER A 163 -6.18 16.82 2.52
N ILE A 164 -5.53 16.30 1.48
CA ILE A 164 -4.53 17.05 0.72
C ILE A 164 -5.27 17.83 -0.36
N HIS A 165 -5.31 19.16 -0.21
CA HIS A 165 -5.84 20.04 -1.24
C HIS A 165 -4.71 20.59 -2.11
N ILE A 166 -4.64 20.14 -3.37
CA ILE A 166 -3.70 20.65 -4.37
C ILE A 166 -4.45 21.68 -5.21
N ALA A 167 -4.09 22.95 -5.06
CA ALA A 167 -4.67 23.99 -5.87
C ALA A 167 -4.33 23.77 -7.36
N PRO A 168 -5.29 23.92 -8.29
CA PRO A 168 -5.01 23.81 -9.71
C PRO A 168 -4.02 24.89 -10.13
N GLY A 169 -2.96 24.48 -10.84
CA GLY A 169 -1.99 25.38 -11.44
C GLY A 169 -2.58 26.21 -12.59
N PRO A 170 -1.82 27.14 -13.17
CA PRO A 170 -2.26 27.87 -14.34
C PRO A 170 -2.57 26.91 -15.50
N ARG A 171 -3.58 27.28 -16.31
CA ARG A 171 -4.00 26.46 -17.45
C ARG A 171 -2.83 26.31 -18.43
N LEU A 172 -2.48 25.07 -18.73
CA LEU A 172 -1.55 24.71 -19.78
C LEU A 172 -2.21 24.91 -21.16
N GLY A 173 -1.41 25.17 -22.20
CA GLY A 173 -1.90 25.28 -23.57
C GLY A 173 -2.51 23.94 -24.07
N ASP A 174 -3.03 23.95 -25.31
CA ASP A 174 -3.68 22.78 -25.90
C ASP A 174 -2.69 21.63 -26.20
N THR A 175 -1.41 21.90 -26.21
CA THR A 175 -0.32 20.92 -26.35
C THR A 175 0.72 21.21 -25.26
N VAL A 176 0.99 20.21 -24.42
CA VAL A 176 1.92 20.36 -23.30
C VAL A 176 3.31 19.88 -23.68
N ILE A 177 3.39 18.73 -24.34
CA ILE A 177 4.64 18.13 -24.82
C ILE A 177 4.43 17.65 -26.26
N THR A 178 5.39 17.97 -27.12
CA THR A 178 5.51 17.39 -28.46
C THR A 178 6.91 16.79 -28.57
N ALA A 179 7.00 15.54 -28.90
CA ALA A 179 8.24 14.88 -29.28
C ALA A 179 8.15 14.50 -30.75
N GLU A 180 9.18 14.84 -31.52
CA GLU A 180 9.26 14.55 -32.94
C GLU A 180 10.59 13.86 -33.23
N HIS A 181 10.52 12.67 -33.82
CA HIS A 181 11.68 11.87 -34.21
C HIS A 181 12.71 11.68 -33.10
N LEU A 182 12.19 11.46 -31.84
CA LEU A 182 13.05 11.25 -30.68
C LEU A 182 13.87 9.99 -30.84
N ARG A 183 15.18 10.14 -30.77
CA ARG A 183 16.12 9.03 -30.80
C ARG A 183 17.02 9.06 -29.57
N LYS A 184 17.15 7.93 -28.87
CA LYS A 184 17.98 7.83 -27.67
C LYS A 184 18.62 6.46 -27.54
N GLY A 185 19.91 6.47 -27.22
CA GLY A 185 20.67 5.25 -26.93
C GLY A 185 21.83 5.53 -25.99
N TYR A 186 22.45 4.50 -25.47
CA TYR A 186 23.64 4.55 -24.64
C TYR A 186 24.70 3.61 -25.22
N GLY A 187 25.85 4.16 -25.63
CA GLY A 187 26.86 3.40 -26.34
C GLY A 187 26.30 2.76 -27.61
N ASN A 188 26.36 1.44 -27.73
CA ASN A 188 25.85 0.69 -28.87
C ASN A 188 24.39 0.21 -28.67
N ASN A 189 23.78 0.48 -27.50
CA ASN A 189 22.41 0.07 -27.21
C ASN A 189 21.45 1.20 -27.59
N LEU A 190 20.67 1.01 -28.64
CA LEU A 190 19.63 1.93 -29.08
C LEU A 190 18.33 1.60 -28.35
N LEU A 191 17.81 2.53 -27.55
CA LEU A 191 16.59 2.34 -26.76
C LEU A 191 15.36 2.84 -27.52
N ILE A 192 15.47 3.99 -28.16
CA ILE A 192 14.41 4.66 -28.91
C ILE A 192 14.99 5.01 -30.26
N ASP A 193 14.40 4.50 -31.34
CA ASP A 193 14.89 4.76 -32.69
C ASP A 193 14.19 5.94 -33.35
N ASP A 194 12.87 5.94 -33.39
CA ASP A 194 12.07 7.05 -33.95
C ASP A 194 10.72 7.11 -33.23
N LEU A 195 10.63 7.93 -32.19
CA LEU A 195 9.42 8.11 -31.40
C LEU A 195 8.86 9.51 -31.57
N SER A 196 7.65 9.60 -32.10
CA SER A 196 6.92 10.85 -32.21
C SER A 196 5.59 10.73 -31.46
N PHE A 197 5.33 11.66 -30.57
CA PHE A 197 4.06 11.74 -29.85
C PHE A 197 3.72 13.16 -29.40
N ARG A 198 2.45 13.37 -29.09
CA ARG A 198 1.94 14.63 -28.57
C ARG A 198 1.12 14.37 -27.31
N LEU A 199 1.40 15.10 -26.24
CA LEU A 199 0.70 15.03 -24.98
C LEU A 199 -0.19 16.26 -24.79
N PRO A 200 -1.52 16.10 -24.73
CA PRO A 200 -2.45 17.17 -24.40
C PRO A 200 -2.48 17.46 -22.89
N PRO A 201 -3.09 18.58 -22.44
CA PRO A 201 -3.34 18.85 -21.03
C PRO A 201 -4.16 17.72 -20.39
N GLY A 202 -3.77 17.31 -19.18
CA GLY A 202 -4.41 16.19 -18.47
C GLY A 202 -4.08 14.80 -19.01
N GLY A 203 -3.22 14.70 -20.04
CA GLY A 203 -2.73 13.41 -20.55
C GLY A 203 -1.75 12.74 -19.57
N ILE A 204 -1.85 11.44 -19.46
CA ILE A 204 -0.95 10.59 -18.67
C ILE A 204 -0.25 9.62 -19.62
N VAL A 205 1.07 9.54 -19.54
CA VAL A 205 1.87 8.59 -20.32
C VAL A 205 2.55 7.61 -19.38
N GLY A 206 2.25 6.33 -19.54
CA GLY A 206 2.96 5.23 -18.88
C GLY A 206 4.18 4.81 -19.72
N VAL A 207 5.35 4.76 -19.09
CA VAL A 207 6.57 4.24 -19.72
C VAL A 207 6.89 2.88 -19.10
N ILE A 208 6.94 1.85 -19.93
CA ILE A 208 7.20 0.47 -19.52
C ILE A 208 8.38 -0.06 -20.33
N GLY A 209 9.26 -0.79 -19.66
CA GLY A 209 10.40 -1.42 -20.32
C GLY A 209 11.21 -2.29 -19.35
N PRO A 210 12.13 -3.11 -19.91
CA PRO A 210 13.01 -3.93 -19.07
C PRO A 210 14.02 -3.07 -18.30
N ASN A 211 14.42 -3.56 -17.14
CA ASN A 211 15.48 -2.92 -16.36
C ASN A 211 16.83 -2.97 -17.10
N GLY A 212 17.52 -1.83 -17.15
CA GLY A 212 18.79 -1.72 -17.83
C GLY A 212 18.67 -1.55 -19.37
N ALA A 213 17.48 -1.22 -19.84
CA ALA A 213 17.25 -0.86 -21.24
C ALA A 213 17.94 0.46 -21.60
#